data_342f99d906562855c8557efed8abf436
#
_entry.id   342f99d906562855c8557efed8abf436
#
_cell.length_a   1.000
_cell.length_b   1.000
_cell.length_c   1.000
_cell.angle_alpha   90.00
_cell.angle_beta   90.00
_cell.angle_gamma   90.00
#
_symmetry.space_group_name_H-M   'P 1'
#
loop_
_entity.id
_entity.type
_entity.pdbx_description
1 polymer ?
#
loop_
_entity_poly.entity_id
_entity_poly.type
_entity_poly.pdbx_seq_one_letter_code
_entity_poly.pdbx_strand_id
1 'polypeptide(L)'
;MAKIGIKCLTYAPYTSGGDGSSISYGTGVQLVDYMIRADVTEERGDVKFYADDHKIDSENSMTGASLGLELANMTDDLEKAFLGYVAESTASGADLLVTDAAAGFVGCGFYRKERFKGTITYKCYWFYKVQFSKDGDSTTTKGENVDFQTETLTGDALGVKLTSAGDTLYYAICRKSSESDAIAWLKTKAGIA
;
A
#
# COMPACT_ATOMS: atom_id res chain seq x y z
N MET A 1 20.39 -7.48 -5.16
CA MET A 1 19.46 -7.76 -6.26
C MET A 1 19.09 -6.45 -6.92
N ALA A 2 19.12 -6.38 -8.26
CA ALA A 2 18.67 -5.19 -8.98
C ALA A 2 17.15 -5.20 -9.07
N LYS A 3 16.52 -4.05 -8.75
CA LYS A 3 15.09 -3.82 -8.91
C LYS A 3 14.84 -3.48 -10.38
N ILE A 4 13.92 -4.17 -11.07
CA ILE A 4 13.70 -3.98 -12.51
C ILE A 4 12.38 -3.28 -12.79
N GLY A 5 11.40 -3.42 -11.92
CA GLY A 5 10.09 -2.79 -12.11
C GLY A 5 9.11 -3.23 -11.03
N ILE A 6 8.01 -2.49 -10.98
CA ILE A 6 6.89 -2.70 -10.07
C ILE A 6 5.63 -2.89 -10.89
N LYS A 7 4.71 -3.73 -10.43
CA LYS A 7 3.44 -4.01 -11.12
C LYS A 7 2.35 -4.44 -10.17
N CYS A 8 1.12 -4.38 -10.65
CA CYS A 8 -0.04 -5.04 -10.12
C CYS A 8 -0.46 -4.53 -8.74
N LEU A 9 -0.96 -3.29 -8.72
CA LEU A 9 -1.64 -2.78 -7.53
C LEU A 9 -2.88 -3.64 -7.25
N THR A 10 -2.89 -4.27 -6.10
CA THR A 10 -4.04 -5.06 -5.63
C THR A 10 -4.48 -4.46 -4.31
N TYR A 11 -5.76 -4.18 -4.16
CA TYR A 11 -6.29 -3.63 -2.91
C TYR A 11 -7.65 -4.24 -2.56
N ALA A 12 -8.00 -4.15 -1.30
CA ALA A 12 -9.32 -4.53 -0.81
C ALA A 12 -9.71 -3.65 0.38
N PRO A 13 -10.93 -3.09 0.41
CA PRO A 13 -11.40 -2.30 1.53
C PRO A 13 -11.35 -3.14 2.82
N TYR A 14 -10.77 -2.59 3.86
CA TYR A 14 -10.73 -3.25 5.17
C TYR A 14 -12.11 -3.20 5.83
N THR A 15 -12.57 -4.31 6.33
CA THR A 15 -13.89 -4.42 6.96
C THR A 15 -13.78 -4.58 8.48
N SER A 16 -12.96 -5.54 8.93
CA SER A 16 -12.84 -5.82 10.38
C SER A 16 -11.65 -6.74 10.68
N GLY A 17 -11.34 -6.91 11.95
CA GLY A 17 -10.32 -7.86 12.44
C GLY A 17 -8.99 -7.20 12.77
N GLY A 18 -7.93 -8.00 12.95
CA GLY A 18 -6.58 -7.49 13.22
C GLY A 18 -6.33 -7.06 14.67
N ASP A 19 -7.20 -7.43 15.56
CA ASP A 19 -7.14 -7.22 17.03
C ASP A 19 -6.94 -8.53 17.83
N GLY A 20 -6.27 -9.49 17.21
CA GLY A 20 -6.16 -10.88 17.67
C GLY A 20 -7.02 -11.83 16.86
N SER A 21 -7.75 -11.34 15.86
CA SER A 21 -8.57 -12.11 14.93
C SER A 21 -8.06 -12.00 13.50
N SER A 22 -8.56 -12.87 12.61
CA SER A 22 -8.30 -12.78 11.18
C SER A 22 -8.88 -11.49 10.61
N ILE A 23 -8.15 -10.88 9.67
CA ILE A 23 -8.62 -9.70 8.96
C ILE A 23 -9.63 -10.11 7.90
N SER A 24 -10.72 -9.35 7.82
CA SER A 24 -11.72 -9.44 6.78
C SER A 24 -11.62 -8.22 5.85
N TYR A 25 -11.69 -8.50 4.57
CA TYR A 25 -11.71 -7.48 3.52
C TYR A 25 -13.02 -7.55 2.76
N GLY A 26 -13.43 -6.43 2.18
CA GLY A 26 -14.50 -6.37 1.19
C GLY A 26 -14.04 -6.92 -0.17
N THR A 27 -14.74 -6.55 -1.24
CA THR A 27 -14.40 -6.99 -2.59
C THR A 27 -13.03 -6.46 -3.01
N GLY A 28 -12.10 -7.37 -3.24
CA GLY A 28 -10.76 -7.02 -3.70
C GLY A 28 -10.74 -6.65 -5.18
N VAL A 29 -9.87 -5.70 -5.52
CA VAL A 29 -9.64 -5.22 -6.88
C VAL A 29 -8.17 -5.34 -7.23
N GLN A 30 -7.87 -5.74 -8.45
CA GLN A 30 -6.52 -5.81 -9.00
C GLN A 30 -6.41 -4.89 -10.21
N LEU A 31 -5.47 -3.96 -10.17
CA LEU A 31 -5.19 -3.00 -11.22
C LEU A 31 -3.86 -3.34 -11.90
N VAL A 32 -3.88 -3.38 -13.23
CA VAL A 32 -2.71 -3.63 -14.06
C VAL A 32 -2.32 -2.31 -14.74
N ASP A 33 -1.01 -2.06 -14.89
CA ASP A 33 -0.44 -0.90 -15.57
C ASP A 33 -0.74 0.47 -14.93
N TYR A 34 -1.10 0.50 -13.65
CA TYR A 34 -1.34 1.72 -12.89
C TYR A 34 -0.13 2.22 -12.10
N MET A 35 0.80 1.34 -11.73
CA MET A 35 1.89 1.68 -10.83
C MET A 35 3.12 2.21 -11.56
N ILE A 36 3.61 3.37 -11.14
CA ILE A 36 4.88 3.96 -11.56
C ILE A 36 5.94 3.72 -10.50
N ARG A 37 5.62 4.01 -9.23
CA ARG A 37 6.55 3.91 -8.12
C ARG A 37 5.84 3.47 -6.84
N ALA A 38 6.57 2.77 -5.98
CA ALA A 38 6.17 2.55 -4.59
C ALA A 38 7.39 2.63 -3.69
N ASP A 39 7.28 3.43 -2.65
CA ASP A 39 8.28 3.60 -1.61
C ASP A 39 7.72 3.05 -0.30
N VAL A 40 8.46 2.13 0.30
CA VAL A 40 8.12 1.53 1.59
C VAL A 40 9.14 2.02 2.59
N THR A 41 8.69 2.72 3.61
CA THR A 41 9.54 3.21 4.70
C THR A 41 9.09 2.57 6.01
N GLU A 42 10.04 1.99 6.74
CA GLU A 42 9.80 1.45 8.08
C GLU A 42 10.10 2.54 9.11
N GLU A 43 9.17 2.75 10.02
CA GLU A 43 9.37 3.62 11.17
C GLU A 43 9.82 2.77 12.35
N ARG A 44 10.93 3.16 12.97
CA ARG A 44 11.53 2.42 14.06
C ARG A 44 11.79 3.33 15.25
N GLY A 45 11.39 2.90 16.44
CA GLY A 45 11.78 3.49 17.68
C GLY A 45 13.18 3.00 18.08
N ASP A 46 14.05 3.94 18.44
CA ASP A 46 15.39 3.63 18.93
C ASP A 46 15.50 4.10 20.39
N VAL A 47 15.30 3.18 21.31
CA VAL A 47 15.47 3.43 22.75
C VAL A 47 16.86 2.98 23.15
N LYS A 48 17.65 3.90 23.72
CA LYS A 48 19.00 3.64 24.18
C LYS A 48 19.06 3.76 25.71
N PHE A 49 19.62 2.77 26.35
CA PHE A 49 19.85 2.76 27.77
C PHE A 49 21.35 2.92 28.07
N TYR A 50 21.68 3.90 28.89
CA TYR A 50 23.05 4.23 29.27
C TYR A 50 23.24 4.05 30.78
N ALA A 51 24.39 3.52 31.20
CA ALA A 51 24.86 3.56 32.55
C ALA A 51 26.40 3.71 32.57
N ASP A 52 26.95 4.39 33.59
CA ASP A 52 28.37 4.70 33.74
C ASP A 52 29.00 5.28 32.46
N ASP A 53 28.30 6.25 31.80
CA ASP A 53 28.70 6.97 30.59
C ASP A 53 28.90 6.08 29.33
N HIS A 54 28.44 4.85 29.34
CA HIS A 54 28.43 3.99 28.15
C HIS A 54 27.06 3.37 27.90
N LYS A 55 26.83 3.04 26.61
CA LYS A 55 25.59 2.41 26.17
C LYS A 55 25.57 0.96 26.62
N ILE A 56 24.60 0.59 27.46
CA ILE A 56 24.40 -0.77 27.95
C ILE A 56 23.47 -1.56 27.07
N ASP A 57 22.36 -0.92 26.61
CA ASP A 57 21.31 -1.60 25.86
C ASP A 57 20.67 -0.69 24.83
N SER A 58 20.05 -1.28 23.81
CA SER A 58 19.23 -0.55 22.84
C SER A 58 18.15 -1.44 22.28
N GLU A 59 16.93 -0.94 22.29
CA GLU A 59 15.80 -1.55 21.64
C GLU A 59 15.45 -0.78 20.35
N ASN A 60 15.34 -1.49 19.25
CA ASN A 60 14.96 -0.95 17.95
C ASN A 60 13.73 -1.72 17.44
N SER A 61 12.58 -1.32 17.94
CA SER A 61 11.29 -1.92 17.54
C SER A 61 10.65 -1.14 16.40
N MET A 62 9.91 -1.84 15.53
CA MET A 62 9.11 -1.21 14.48
C MET A 62 7.88 -0.58 15.11
N THR A 63 7.67 0.72 14.85
CA THR A 63 6.56 1.50 15.40
C THR A 63 5.50 1.82 14.36
N GLY A 64 5.86 1.78 13.07
CA GLY A 64 4.98 2.07 11.96
C GLY A 64 5.60 1.69 10.61
N ALA A 65 4.84 1.88 9.56
CA ALA A 65 5.35 1.83 8.19
C ALA A 65 4.55 2.81 7.32
N SER A 66 5.23 3.53 6.44
CA SER A 66 4.58 4.37 5.44
C SER A 66 4.77 3.79 4.04
N LEU A 67 3.78 4.04 3.19
CA LEU A 67 3.72 3.58 1.82
C LEU A 67 3.43 4.75 0.88
N GLY A 68 4.44 5.23 0.17
CA GLY A 68 4.26 6.18 -0.93
C GLY A 68 3.93 5.44 -2.23
N LEU A 69 2.86 5.82 -2.90
CA LEU A 69 2.46 5.30 -4.21
C LEU A 69 2.44 6.42 -5.24
N GLU A 70 3.02 6.16 -6.40
CA GLU A 70 2.88 7.00 -7.58
C GLU A 70 2.16 6.20 -8.67
N LEU A 71 1.03 6.75 -9.12
CA LEU A 71 0.11 6.09 -10.04
C LEU A 71 0.02 6.86 -11.36
N ALA A 72 -0.10 6.14 -12.46
CA ALA A 72 -0.27 6.71 -13.79
C ALA A 72 -1.67 7.30 -13.99
N ASN A 73 -2.64 6.82 -13.25
CA ASN A 73 -4.02 7.28 -13.31
C ASN A 73 -4.74 6.98 -11.99
N MET A 74 -5.68 7.84 -11.65
CA MET A 74 -6.56 7.68 -10.50
C MET A 74 -7.99 7.57 -11.04
N THR A 75 -8.67 6.47 -10.72
CA THR A 75 -10.07 6.27 -11.10
C THR A 75 -10.99 6.62 -9.94
N ASP A 76 -12.24 6.99 -10.24
CA ASP A 76 -13.26 7.30 -9.22
C ASP A 76 -13.39 6.19 -8.16
N ASP A 77 -13.28 4.93 -8.56
CA ASP A 77 -13.37 3.80 -7.63
C ASP A 77 -12.14 3.70 -6.72
N LEU A 78 -10.97 4.09 -7.23
CA LEU A 78 -9.75 4.15 -6.44
C LEU A 78 -9.81 5.33 -5.44
N GLU A 79 -10.30 6.48 -5.88
CA GLU A 79 -10.50 7.65 -5.01
C GLU A 79 -11.49 7.38 -3.89
N LYS A 80 -12.62 6.73 -4.19
CA LYS A 80 -13.56 6.26 -3.17
C LYS A 80 -12.92 5.32 -2.16
N ALA A 81 -12.17 4.33 -2.66
CA ALA A 81 -11.56 3.32 -1.81
C ALA A 81 -10.42 3.87 -0.95
N PHE A 82 -9.58 4.74 -1.50
CA PHE A 82 -8.35 5.21 -0.84
C PHE A 82 -8.54 6.55 -0.11
N LEU A 83 -9.37 7.45 -0.65
CA LEU A 83 -9.57 8.80 -0.10
C LEU A 83 -10.91 8.98 0.59
N GLY A 84 -11.81 8.00 0.48
CA GLY A 84 -13.12 8.06 1.12
C GLY A 84 -14.11 9.01 0.43
N TYR A 85 -13.87 9.34 -0.85
CA TYR A 85 -14.79 10.18 -1.61
C TYR A 85 -16.15 9.48 -1.82
N VAL A 86 -17.21 10.25 -1.86
CA VAL A 86 -18.58 9.74 -1.96
C VAL A 86 -19.13 10.04 -3.36
N ALA A 87 -19.66 9.03 -4.04
CA ALA A 87 -20.32 9.23 -5.31
C ALA A 87 -21.77 9.68 -5.10
N GLU A 88 -22.17 10.78 -5.74
CA GLU A 88 -23.54 11.22 -5.84
C GLU A 88 -24.05 11.01 -7.27
N SER A 89 -25.17 10.29 -7.40
CA SER A 89 -25.79 10.06 -8.71
C SER A 89 -26.54 11.30 -9.15
N THR A 90 -26.17 11.87 -10.29
CA THR A 90 -26.82 13.02 -10.90
C THR A 90 -27.51 12.62 -12.20
N ALA A 91 -28.39 13.50 -12.74
CA ALA A 91 -29.09 13.26 -13.99
C ALA A 91 -28.12 13.14 -15.22
N SER A 92 -26.91 13.68 -15.10
CA SER A 92 -25.89 13.69 -16.16
C SER A 92 -24.71 12.74 -15.91
N GLY A 93 -24.74 11.95 -14.81
CA GLY A 93 -23.64 11.04 -14.45
C GLY A 93 -23.53 10.84 -12.95
N ALA A 94 -22.32 10.65 -12.47
CA ALA A 94 -22.03 10.61 -11.04
C ALA A 94 -20.97 11.68 -10.73
N ASP A 95 -21.25 12.47 -9.71
CA ASP A 95 -20.29 13.42 -9.17
C ASP A 95 -19.53 12.74 -8.02
N LEU A 96 -18.25 13.07 -7.88
CA LEU A 96 -17.44 12.60 -6.78
C LEU A 96 -17.28 13.72 -5.75
N LEU A 97 -17.87 13.52 -4.58
CA LEU A 97 -17.87 14.51 -3.52
C LEU A 97 -16.68 14.28 -2.58
N VAL A 98 -15.90 15.32 -2.41
CA VAL A 98 -14.82 15.36 -1.41
C VAL A 98 -15.44 15.77 -0.08
N THR A 99 -15.34 14.93 0.91
CA THR A 99 -15.92 15.15 2.24
C THR A 99 -14.81 15.32 3.28
N ASP A 100 -15.17 15.82 4.46
CA ASP A 100 -14.31 15.89 5.63
C ASP A 100 -14.18 14.55 6.38
N ALA A 101 -14.86 13.51 5.90
CA ALA A 101 -14.77 12.18 6.47
C ALA A 101 -13.38 11.59 6.27
N ALA A 102 -12.84 10.99 7.32
CA ALA A 102 -11.57 10.27 7.21
C ALA A 102 -11.66 9.13 6.19
N ALA A 103 -10.64 9.01 5.36
CA ALA A 103 -10.51 7.89 4.43
C ALA A 103 -10.62 6.54 5.16
N GLY A 104 -11.29 5.59 4.55
CA GLY A 104 -11.38 4.22 5.05
C GLY A 104 -10.01 3.53 5.06
N PHE A 105 -9.91 2.43 5.80
CA PHE A 105 -8.74 1.59 5.74
C PHE A 105 -8.82 0.62 4.58
N VAL A 106 -7.69 0.34 3.96
CA VAL A 106 -7.57 -0.66 2.89
C VAL A 106 -6.39 -1.59 3.14
N GLY A 107 -6.54 -2.86 2.78
CA GLY A 107 -5.41 -3.72 2.53
C GLY A 107 -4.92 -3.48 1.12
N CYS A 108 -3.61 -3.31 0.93
CA CYS A 108 -3.06 -3.13 -0.41
C CYS A 108 -1.73 -3.84 -0.58
N GLY A 109 -1.43 -4.19 -1.82
CA GLY A 109 -0.20 -4.86 -2.14
C GLY A 109 0.18 -4.76 -3.61
N PHE A 110 1.41 -5.10 -3.88
CA PHE A 110 2.02 -5.09 -5.20
C PHE A 110 3.20 -6.05 -5.23
N TYR A 111 3.73 -6.33 -6.40
CA TYR A 111 5.02 -7.00 -6.51
C TYR A 111 6.02 -6.19 -7.30
N ARG A 112 7.30 -6.41 -7.00
CA ARG A 112 8.41 -5.92 -7.79
C ARG A 112 9.24 -7.06 -8.35
N LYS A 113 9.71 -6.90 -9.56
CA LYS A 113 10.63 -7.82 -10.23
C LYS A 113 12.07 -7.51 -9.80
N GLU A 114 12.77 -8.52 -9.34
CA GLU A 114 14.17 -8.43 -8.94
C GLU A 114 15.02 -9.40 -9.79
N ARG A 115 16.24 -9.02 -10.09
CA ARG A 115 17.20 -9.88 -10.82
C ARG A 115 18.52 -9.97 -10.07
N PHE A 116 19.01 -11.18 -9.91
CA PHE A 116 20.32 -11.44 -9.34
C PHE A 116 21.00 -12.61 -10.07
N LYS A 117 22.21 -12.39 -10.59
CA LYS A 117 23.00 -13.41 -11.33
C LYS A 117 22.20 -14.17 -12.39
N GLY A 118 21.38 -13.45 -13.16
CA GLY A 118 20.54 -14.05 -14.20
C GLY A 118 19.18 -14.58 -13.73
N THR A 119 19.03 -14.86 -12.45
CA THR A 119 17.78 -15.37 -11.88
C THR A 119 16.81 -14.22 -11.61
N ILE A 120 15.56 -14.38 -12.06
CA ILE A 120 14.46 -13.44 -11.82
C ILE A 120 13.63 -13.97 -10.65
N THR A 121 13.30 -13.08 -9.73
CA THR A 121 12.40 -13.35 -8.61
C THR A 121 11.40 -12.19 -8.46
N TYR A 122 10.25 -12.50 -7.90
CA TYR A 122 9.15 -11.53 -7.68
C TYR A 122 8.97 -11.36 -6.18
N LYS A 123 9.29 -10.18 -5.68
CA LYS A 123 9.10 -9.83 -4.28
C LYS A 123 7.76 -9.13 -4.12
N CYS A 124 6.83 -9.80 -3.45
CA CYS A 124 5.47 -9.35 -3.20
C CYS A 124 5.39 -8.68 -1.83
N TYR A 125 4.60 -7.63 -1.75
CA TYR A 125 4.28 -6.92 -0.52
C TYR A 125 2.77 -6.91 -0.33
N TRP A 126 2.32 -7.07 0.90
CA TRP A 126 0.93 -6.90 1.28
C TRP A 126 0.85 -6.15 2.60
N PHE A 127 0.32 -4.94 2.58
CA PHE A 127 0.04 -4.13 3.74
C PHE A 127 -1.36 -4.48 4.24
N TYR A 128 -1.47 -4.79 5.53
CA TYR A 128 -2.72 -5.31 6.09
C TYR A 128 -3.77 -4.24 6.30
N LYS A 129 -3.37 -3.05 6.74
CA LYS A 129 -4.28 -1.97 7.07
C LYS A 129 -3.59 -0.64 6.85
N VAL A 130 -3.97 0.05 5.79
CA VAL A 130 -3.38 1.33 5.38
C VAL A 130 -4.48 2.36 5.25
N GLN A 131 -4.20 3.58 5.69
CA GLN A 131 -5.01 4.74 5.41
C GLN A 131 -4.24 5.66 4.49
N PHE A 132 -4.85 6.05 3.37
CA PHE A 132 -4.22 6.90 2.39
C PHE A 132 -4.66 8.35 2.51
N SER A 133 -3.76 9.25 2.14
CA SER A 133 -3.98 10.67 1.93
C SER A 133 -3.37 11.11 0.60
N LYS A 134 -3.91 12.18 0.03
CA LYS A 134 -3.38 12.87 -1.15
C LYS A 134 -2.89 14.25 -0.73
N ASP A 135 -1.62 14.56 -0.97
CA ASP A 135 -0.99 15.80 -0.50
C ASP A 135 -1.36 17.02 -1.36
N GLY A 136 -2.03 16.82 -2.48
CA GLY A 136 -2.46 17.87 -3.39
C GLY A 136 -2.67 17.35 -4.80
N ASP A 137 -3.20 18.23 -5.64
CA ASP A 137 -3.38 18.01 -7.07
C ASP A 137 -2.69 19.15 -7.82
N SER A 138 -1.82 18.81 -8.74
CA SER A 138 -1.08 19.79 -9.54
C SER A 138 -1.31 19.53 -11.02
N THR A 139 -1.88 20.51 -11.70
CA THR A 139 -2.17 20.40 -13.13
C THR A 139 -1.48 21.52 -13.89
N THR A 140 -0.72 21.17 -14.92
CA THR A 140 -0.07 22.13 -15.82
C THR A 140 -0.72 22.09 -17.20
N THR A 141 -0.78 23.25 -17.85
CA THR A 141 -1.27 23.36 -19.24
C THR A 141 -0.30 22.68 -20.21
N LYS A 142 -0.85 22.06 -21.25
CA LYS A 142 -0.08 21.47 -22.34
C LYS A 142 0.79 22.55 -23.03
N GLY A 143 2.12 22.36 -22.97
CA GLY A 143 3.09 23.12 -23.73
C GLY A 143 3.40 22.50 -25.10
N GLU A 144 4.54 22.84 -25.67
CA GLU A 144 5.04 22.23 -26.92
C GLU A 144 5.33 20.73 -26.76
N ASN A 145 5.72 20.31 -25.56
CA ASN A 145 5.85 18.91 -25.14
C ASN A 145 4.69 18.51 -24.24
N VAL A 146 4.28 17.24 -24.34
CA VAL A 146 3.26 16.66 -23.44
C VAL A 146 3.98 16.05 -22.25
N ASP A 147 3.86 16.69 -21.09
CA ASP A 147 4.32 16.13 -19.83
C ASP A 147 3.15 15.37 -19.19
N PHE A 148 3.31 14.05 -19.04
CA PHE A 148 2.34 13.23 -18.32
C PHE A 148 2.48 13.47 -16.83
N GLN A 149 1.39 13.85 -16.20
CA GLN A 149 1.34 14.03 -14.76
C GLN A 149 0.90 12.75 -14.09
N THR A 150 1.43 12.52 -12.90
CA THR A 150 1.20 11.32 -12.12
C THR A 150 0.59 11.69 -10.78
N GLU A 151 -0.19 10.79 -10.21
CA GLU A 151 -0.85 10.98 -8.93
C GLU A 151 -0.02 10.34 -7.82
N THR A 152 0.22 11.10 -6.75
CA THR A 152 0.97 10.62 -5.58
C THR A 152 0.07 10.49 -4.37
N LEU A 153 0.13 9.35 -3.73
CA LEU A 153 -0.57 9.03 -2.50
C LEU A 153 0.42 8.66 -1.40
N THR A 154 0.16 9.12 -0.20
CA THR A 154 0.89 8.71 1.00
C THR A 154 -0.03 7.89 1.89
N GLY A 155 0.39 6.70 2.27
CA GLY A 155 -0.36 5.79 3.11
C GLY A 155 0.37 5.47 4.40
N ASP A 156 -0.34 5.55 5.51
CA ASP A 156 0.14 5.11 6.82
C ASP A 156 -0.36 3.71 7.11
N ALA A 157 0.57 2.77 7.32
CA ALA A 157 0.24 1.40 7.67
C ALA A 157 0.11 1.25 9.18
N LEU A 158 -1.08 0.87 9.61
CA LEU A 158 -1.38 0.58 11.00
C LEU A 158 -1.05 -0.86 11.36
N GLY A 159 -0.54 -1.04 12.56
CA GLY A 159 -0.25 -2.36 13.10
C GLY A 159 -1.51 -3.18 13.35
N VAL A 160 -1.46 -4.45 12.99
CA VAL A 160 -2.53 -5.42 13.23
C VAL A 160 -1.99 -6.62 13.99
N LYS A 161 -2.81 -7.25 14.82
CA LYS A 161 -2.49 -8.51 15.49
C LYS A 161 -3.35 -9.62 14.90
N LEU A 162 -2.70 -10.62 14.32
CA LEU A 162 -3.39 -11.80 13.80
C LEU A 162 -3.40 -12.89 14.86
N THR A 163 -4.41 -13.78 14.80
CA THR A 163 -4.57 -14.91 15.74
C THR A 163 -3.33 -15.84 15.77
N SER A 164 -2.60 -15.91 14.67
CA SER A 164 -1.41 -16.76 14.51
C SER A 164 -0.09 -16.07 14.84
N ALA A 165 -0.10 -14.77 15.10
CA ALA A 165 1.10 -13.98 15.39
C ALA A 165 0.95 -13.30 16.75
N GLY A 166 1.92 -13.52 17.65
CA GLY A 166 1.99 -12.82 18.93
C GLY A 166 2.34 -11.35 18.79
N ASP A 167 3.02 -10.98 17.69
CA ASP A 167 3.55 -9.65 17.44
C ASP A 167 2.61 -8.81 16.55
N THR A 168 2.83 -7.49 16.60
CA THR A 168 2.16 -6.54 15.72
C THR A 168 2.75 -6.62 14.31
N LEU A 169 1.90 -6.79 13.32
CA LEU A 169 2.27 -6.89 11.91
C LEU A 169 1.79 -5.66 11.15
N TYR A 170 2.63 -5.12 10.28
CA TYR A 170 2.29 -3.99 9.41
C TYR A 170 2.10 -4.48 7.96
N TYR A 171 3.02 -5.28 7.48
CA TYR A 171 2.94 -5.84 6.12
C TYR A 171 3.61 -7.21 6.05
N ALA A 172 3.24 -7.98 5.03
CA ALA A 172 3.87 -9.26 4.70
C ALA A 172 4.73 -9.14 3.45
N ILE A 173 5.83 -9.88 3.44
CA ILE A 173 6.68 -10.05 2.26
C ILE A 173 6.68 -11.50 1.84
N CYS A 174 6.54 -11.75 0.54
CA CYS A 174 6.72 -13.07 -0.04
C CYS A 174 7.62 -12.98 -1.28
N ARG A 175 8.39 -14.03 -1.54
CA ARG A 175 9.16 -14.17 -2.78
C ARG A 175 8.62 -15.33 -3.59
N LYS A 176 8.39 -15.07 -4.88
CA LYS A 176 7.88 -16.04 -5.85
C LYS A 176 8.85 -16.19 -7.02
N SER A 177 8.86 -17.36 -7.62
CA SER A 177 9.70 -17.66 -8.79
C SER A 177 9.04 -17.28 -10.11
N SER A 178 7.70 -17.17 -10.13
CA SER A 178 6.93 -16.77 -11.33
C SER A 178 6.06 -15.55 -11.06
N GLU A 179 5.71 -14.83 -12.11
CA GLU A 179 4.80 -13.69 -12.07
C GLU A 179 3.37 -14.13 -11.74
N SER A 180 2.95 -15.28 -12.28
CA SER A 180 1.64 -15.86 -12.00
C SER A 180 1.44 -16.20 -10.53
N ASP A 181 2.47 -16.75 -9.87
CA ASP A 181 2.41 -17.06 -8.44
C ASP A 181 2.39 -15.79 -7.57
N ALA A 182 3.07 -14.74 -8.03
CA ALA A 182 3.04 -13.44 -7.35
C ALA A 182 1.64 -12.82 -7.40
N ILE A 183 1.02 -12.84 -8.57
CA ILE A 183 -0.36 -12.38 -8.79
C ILE A 183 -1.36 -13.21 -7.95
N ALA A 184 -1.25 -14.54 -7.99
CA ALA A 184 -2.12 -15.43 -7.22
C ALA A 184 -2.00 -15.18 -5.72
N TRP A 185 -0.78 -14.93 -5.22
CA TRP A 185 -0.58 -14.61 -3.81
C TRP A 185 -1.26 -13.28 -3.41
N LEU A 186 -1.15 -12.24 -4.24
CA LEU A 186 -1.82 -10.96 -4.00
C LEU A 186 -3.34 -11.11 -4.02
N LYS A 187 -3.88 -11.85 -4.99
CA LYS A 187 -5.31 -12.17 -5.06
C LYS A 187 -5.80 -12.87 -3.80
N THR A 188 -5.09 -13.90 -3.37
CA THR A 188 -5.42 -14.63 -2.13
C THR A 188 -5.44 -13.70 -0.92
N LYS A 189 -4.48 -12.76 -0.82
CA LYS A 189 -4.43 -11.77 0.26
C LYS A 189 -5.60 -10.78 0.22
N ALA A 190 -6.02 -10.39 -0.97
CA ALA A 190 -7.15 -9.48 -1.19
C ALA A 190 -8.53 -10.18 -1.17
N GLY A 191 -8.58 -11.50 -1.00
CA GLY A 191 -9.83 -12.25 -1.07
C GLY A 191 -10.45 -12.32 -2.47
N ILE A 192 -9.64 -12.15 -3.52
CA ILE A 192 -10.07 -12.27 -4.91
C ILE A 192 -10.01 -13.75 -5.33
N ALA A 193 -11.12 -14.28 -5.81
CA ALA A 193 -11.24 -15.65 -6.32
C ALA A 193 -10.54 -15.83 -7.69
#